data_477b83089402af1c29d17e9343727423
#
_entry.id   477b83089402af1c29d17e9343727423
#
_cell.length_a   1.000
_cell.length_b   1.000
_cell.length_c   1.000
_cell.angle_alpha   90.00
_cell.angle_beta   90.00
_cell.angle_gamma   90.00
#
_symmetry.space_group_name_H-M   'P 1'
#
loop_
_entity.id
_entity.type
_entity.pdbx_description
1 polymer ?
#
loop_
_entity_poly.entity_id
_entity_poly.type
_entity_poly.pdbx_seq_one_letter_code
_entity_poly.pdbx_strand_id
1 'polypeptide(L)'
;MSQMKAVSAEPFGLKRDGGGGLAAGIKILEKELKRVSLDTVLAKANRVMVRKGSAGAGAGAFATMKPKPVDWYTFDAGDNTTREWYPQGLTCASDAGIGGSAFVVSWYHSPASGAERGVRLSFLNTATLRYRHVLLVRVGADGNIAPINIHAGGVAWYGNLLYVADTTRGLRVFDTRQIFEIDGDGTESIGRKGDVYEAFGYRYVMPQTDAWTTTSGTARFSFAAVDRSTAPDTLISGEYVDTAGTVGRVARWPLTEGGILNAPAGSVVKATDAYALPAGKIQGALSHEGSWYLSQTAGSTGNGTLIVVGDTVRRRPYPVGPEDLTCVRDKRTLWSVSEFAGRRAVYGVPL
;
A
#
# COMPACT_ATOMS: atom_id res chain seq x y z
N MET A 1 -17.47 17.54 14.75
CA MET A 1 -17.31 17.77 13.29
C MET A 1 -15.82 17.86 12.99
N SER A 2 -15.36 17.21 11.91
CA SER A 2 -13.94 17.25 11.51
C SER A 2 -13.48 18.70 11.32
N GLN A 3 -12.33 19.06 11.89
CA GLN A 3 -11.71 20.39 11.69
C GLN A 3 -10.91 20.46 10.37
N MET A 4 -10.99 19.45 9.52
CA MET A 4 -10.41 19.51 8.19
C MET A 4 -11.29 20.36 7.27
N LYS A 5 -10.66 21.29 6.55
CA LYS A 5 -11.39 22.20 5.65
C LYS A 5 -11.84 21.43 4.39
N ALA A 6 -13.15 21.41 4.15
CA ALA A 6 -13.69 20.85 2.91
C ALA A 6 -13.20 21.66 1.70
N VAL A 7 -12.87 20.95 0.61
CA VAL A 7 -12.45 21.49 -0.68
C VAL A 7 -13.21 20.80 -1.80
N SER A 8 -13.08 21.32 -3.04
CA SER A 8 -13.71 20.67 -4.19
C SER A 8 -13.20 19.25 -4.40
N ALA A 9 -14.12 18.31 -4.55
CA ALA A 9 -13.85 16.91 -4.91
C ALA A 9 -13.68 16.70 -6.44
N GLU A 10 -14.00 17.68 -7.24
CA GLU A 10 -13.92 17.60 -8.73
C GLU A 10 -12.55 17.12 -9.25
N PRO A 11 -11.39 17.57 -8.72
CA PRO A 11 -10.09 17.07 -9.17
C PRO A 11 -9.86 15.58 -8.94
N PHE A 12 -10.66 14.95 -8.07
CA PHE A 12 -10.53 13.55 -7.68
C PHE A 12 -11.49 12.61 -8.43
N GLY A 13 -11.93 12.98 -9.61
CA GLY A 13 -12.63 12.07 -10.51
C GLY A 13 -11.73 10.93 -10.97
N LEU A 14 -12.23 9.68 -10.93
CA LEU A 14 -11.54 8.47 -11.34
C LEU A 14 -12.29 7.79 -12.47
N LYS A 15 -11.64 7.54 -13.59
CA LYS A 15 -12.16 6.78 -14.73
C LYS A 15 -11.68 5.34 -14.65
N ARG A 16 -12.58 4.37 -14.73
CA ARG A 16 -12.24 2.96 -14.77
C ARG A 16 -11.73 2.54 -16.13
N ASP A 17 -10.55 1.92 -16.20
CA ASP A 17 -9.99 1.40 -17.45
C ASP A 17 -10.67 0.09 -17.88
N GLY A 18 -11.11 -0.73 -16.93
CA GLY A 18 -11.85 -1.98 -17.18
C GLY A 18 -10.98 -3.15 -17.60
N GLY A 19 -9.68 -3.08 -17.38
CA GLY A 19 -8.75 -4.19 -17.60
C GLY A 19 -8.39 -4.50 -19.04
N GLY A 20 -9.12 -4.02 -20.03
CA GLY A 20 -8.81 -4.04 -21.47
C GLY A 20 -7.91 -5.18 -21.94
N GLY A 21 -6.72 -4.83 -22.48
CA GLY A 21 -5.70 -5.78 -22.91
C GLY A 21 -5.07 -6.63 -21.80
N LEU A 22 -5.17 -6.21 -20.52
CA LEU A 22 -4.67 -6.98 -19.38
C LEU A 22 -5.38 -8.34 -19.26
N ALA A 23 -6.69 -8.36 -19.45
CA ALA A 23 -7.49 -9.59 -19.34
C ALA A 23 -7.06 -10.67 -20.33
N ALA A 24 -6.65 -10.29 -21.55
CA ALA A 24 -6.15 -11.23 -22.55
C ALA A 24 -4.83 -11.87 -22.09
N GLY A 25 -3.90 -11.06 -21.61
CA GLY A 25 -2.62 -11.53 -21.09
C GLY A 25 -2.77 -12.41 -19.85
N ILE A 26 -3.67 -12.05 -18.92
CA ILE A 26 -3.96 -12.85 -17.72
C ILE A 26 -4.46 -14.25 -18.10
N LYS A 27 -5.34 -14.37 -19.10
CA LYS A 27 -5.80 -15.67 -19.62
C LYS A 27 -4.64 -16.53 -20.16
N ILE A 28 -3.60 -15.91 -20.70
CA ILE A 28 -2.39 -16.65 -21.11
C ILE A 28 -1.64 -17.14 -19.87
N LEU A 29 -1.43 -16.30 -18.87
CA LEU A 29 -0.80 -16.71 -17.60
C LEU A 29 -1.57 -17.86 -16.93
N GLU A 30 -2.93 -17.83 -16.94
CA GLU A 30 -3.77 -18.89 -16.39
C GLU A 30 -3.58 -20.26 -17.08
N LYS A 31 -3.17 -20.25 -18.36
CA LYS A 31 -2.90 -21.48 -19.11
C LYS A 31 -1.47 -21.98 -18.92
N GLU A 32 -0.52 -21.07 -18.75
CA GLU A 32 0.91 -21.37 -18.79
C GLU A 32 1.54 -21.47 -17.40
N LEU A 33 0.96 -20.80 -16.40
CA LEU A 33 1.48 -20.74 -15.04
C LEU A 33 0.49 -21.33 -14.04
N LYS A 34 1.06 -21.85 -12.95
CA LYS A 34 0.24 -22.34 -11.84
C LYS A 34 -0.31 -21.17 -11.03
N ARG A 35 -1.62 -21.00 -11.02
CA ARG A 35 -2.29 -20.08 -10.11
C ARG A 35 -2.28 -20.65 -8.70
N VAL A 36 -1.96 -19.81 -7.70
CA VAL A 36 -1.92 -20.19 -6.28
C VAL A 36 -2.81 -19.24 -5.44
N SER A 37 -3.27 -19.72 -4.31
CA SER A 37 -4.01 -18.91 -3.35
C SER A 37 -3.07 -18.09 -2.48
N LEU A 38 -3.59 -17.01 -1.88
CA LEU A 38 -2.86 -16.23 -0.87
C LEU A 38 -2.43 -17.10 0.32
N ASP A 39 -3.27 -18.05 0.74
CA ASP A 39 -2.93 -19.01 1.82
C ASP A 39 -1.70 -19.85 1.44
N THR A 40 -1.59 -20.26 0.18
CA THR A 40 -0.40 -20.97 -0.32
C THR A 40 0.84 -20.09 -0.25
N VAL A 41 0.75 -18.82 -0.62
CA VAL A 41 1.85 -17.86 -0.53
C VAL A 41 2.31 -17.67 0.92
N LEU A 42 1.35 -17.52 1.84
CA LEU A 42 1.62 -17.38 3.28
C LEU A 42 2.18 -18.66 3.90
N ALA A 43 1.66 -19.82 3.53
CA ALA A 43 2.17 -21.11 4.00
C ALA A 43 3.62 -21.39 3.53
N LYS A 44 3.97 -20.92 2.33
CA LYS A 44 5.32 -21.02 1.74
C LYS A 44 6.18 -19.77 2.00
N ALA A 45 5.88 -18.98 3.03
CA ALA A 45 6.65 -17.80 3.40
C ALA A 45 8.08 -18.21 3.81
N ASN A 46 9.08 -17.53 3.21
CA ASN A 46 10.49 -17.90 3.35
C ASN A 46 11.32 -16.87 4.11
N ARG A 47 10.72 -15.77 4.56
CA ARG A 47 11.37 -14.70 5.34
C ARG A 47 10.78 -14.66 6.73
N VAL A 48 11.59 -14.19 7.70
CA VAL A 48 11.23 -14.19 9.12
C VAL A 48 11.09 -12.76 9.62
N MET A 49 9.99 -12.49 10.31
CA MET A 49 9.82 -11.26 11.10
C MET A 49 10.21 -11.51 12.55
N VAL A 50 10.64 -10.45 13.23
CA VAL A 50 10.88 -10.48 14.68
C VAL A 50 9.88 -9.59 15.37
N ARG A 51 9.02 -10.17 16.20
CA ARG A 51 8.06 -9.42 17.01
C ARG A 51 8.77 -8.73 18.16
N LYS A 52 8.50 -7.43 18.34
CA LYS A 52 9.13 -6.58 19.35
C LYS A 52 10.66 -6.75 19.38
N GLY A 53 11.24 -6.83 18.17
CA GLY A 53 12.66 -7.07 17.98
C GLY A 53 13.54 -6.19 18.83
N SER A 54 14.70 -6.73 19.22
CA SER A 54 15.67 -6.04 20.06
C SER A 54 16.08 -4.69 19.45
N ALA A 55 16.67 -3.87 20.27
CA ALA A 55 17.07 -2.47 20.05
C ALA A 55 17.77 -2.14 18.70
N GLY A 56 18.12 -3.14 17.88
CA GLY A 56 18.90 -2.92 16.67
C GLY A 56 18.16 -2.21 15.57
N ALA A 57 17.05 -2.75 15.10
CA ALA A 57 16.50 -2.30 13.83
C ALA A 57 15.23 -1.43 13.97
N GLY A 58 14.15 -1.99 14.48
CA GLY A 58 12.88 -1.26 14.60
C GLY A 58 12.84 -0.30 15.79
N ALA A 59 13.42 -0.68 16.92
CA ALA A 59 13.39 0.12 18.15
C ALA A 59 14.05 1.50 17.98
N GLY A 60 15.03 1.64 17.08
CA GLY A 60 15.64 2.94 16.75
C GLY A 60 14.68 3.92 16.10
N ALA A 61 13.63 3.44 15.41
CA ALA A 61 12.60 4.30 14.83
C ALA A 61 11.69 4.91 15.92
N PHE A 62 11.55 4.24 17.08
CA PHE A 62 10.59 4.59 18.14
C PHE A 62 11.17 5.36 19.32
N ALA A 63 12.47 5.73 19.27
CA ALA A 63 13.20 6.27 20.43
C ALA A 63 12.47 7.40 21.16
N THR A 64 11.87 8.34 20.40
CA THR A 64 11.16 9.49 20.95
C THR A 64 9.65 9.44 20.75
N MET A 65 9.13 8.37 20.19
CA MET A 65 7.69 8.18 19.94
C MET A 65 6.89 8.13 21.26
N LYS A 66 5.75 8.82 21.30
CA LYS A 66 4.80 8.81 22.43
C LYS A 66 3.34 8.79 21.91
N PRO A 67 2.49 7.81 22.32
CA PRO A 67 2.86 6.64 23.13
C PRO A 67 3.80 5.70 22.35
N LYS A 68 4.49 4.82 23.07
CA LYS A 68 5.25 3.73 22.44
C LYS A 68 4.30 2.78 21.71
N PRO A 69 4.76 2.09 20.65
CA PRO A 69 3.91 1.13 19.96
C PRO A 69 3.52 -0.02 20.92
N VAL A 70 2.27 -0.45 20.86
CA VAL A 70 1.77 -1.59 21.65
C VAL A 70 2.29 -2.91 21.09
N ASP A 71 2.52 -2.96 19.79
CA ASP A 71 3.13 -4.09 19.09
C ASP A 71 3.86 -3.63 17.84
N TRP A 72 4.90 -4.37 17.42
CA TRP A 72 5.61 -4.12 16.16
C TRP A 72 6.35 -5.36 15.67
N TYR A 73 6.66 -5.37 14.38
CA TYR A 73 7.39 -6.43 13.70
C TYR A 73 8.49 -5.82 12.84
N THR A 74 9.71 -6.31 12.97
CA THR A 74 10.82 -5.94 12.09
C THR A 74 10.95 -6.96 10.96
N PHE A 75 11.37 -6.52 9.80
CA PHE A 75 11.71 -7.40 8.68
C PHE A 75 13.02 -8.15 8.93
N ASP A 76 13.33 -9.16 8.12
CA ASP A 76 14.65 -9.81 8.16
C ASP A 76 15.78 -8.80 7.90
N ALA A 77 17.02 -9.20 8.15
CA ALA A 77 18.17 -8.31 8.04
C ALA A 77 18.33 -7.72 6.63
N GLY A 78 18.09 -8.53 5.59
CA GLY A 78 18.21 -8.10 4.20
C GLY A 78 17.20 -6.99 3.85
N ASP A 79 15.91 -7.22 4.15
CA ASP A 79 14.87 -6.23 3.85
C ASP A 79 14.94 -5.02 4.78
N ASN A 80 15.45 -5.17 6.00
CA ASN A 80 15.61 -4.06 6.91
C ASN A 80 16.73 -3.11 6.48
N THR A 81 17.83 -3.64 5.92
CA THR A 81 19.03 -2.85 5.63
C THR A 81 19.21 -2.47 4.15
N THR A 82 18.47 -3.08 3.23
CA THR A 82 18.57 -2.74 1.80
C THR A 82 18.39 -1.26 1.55
N ARG A 83 19.15 -0.71 0.59
CA ARG A 83 19.06 0.69 0.14
C ARG A 83 18.47 0.80 -1.27
N GLU A 84 17.87 -0.27 -1.75
CA GLU A 84 17.26 -0.33 -3.08
C GLU A 84 15.74 -0.52 -3.02
N TRP A 85 15.23 -1.15 -1.95
CA TRP A 85 13.82 -1.36 -1.74
C TRP A 85 13.32 -0.54 -0.56
N TYR A 86 12.26 0.23 -0.75
CA TYR A 86 11.70 1.14 0.25
C TYR A 86 10.23 0.78 0.52
N PRO A 87 9.86 0.41 1.77
CA PRO A 87 8.47 0.17 2.12
C PRO A 87 7.70 1.48 2.21
N GLN A 88 6.46 1.48 1.72
CA GLN A 88 5.61 2.67 1.64
C GLN A 88 4.19 2.41 2.14
N GLY A 89 3.38 1.67 1.37
CA GLY A 89 1.99 1.40 1.71
C GLY A 89 1.84 0.29 2.74
N LEU A 90 0.78 0.39 3.56
CA LEU A 90 0.41 -0.65 4.53
C LEU A 90 -1.10 -0.83 4.58
N THR A 91 -1.55 -2.07 4.48
CA THR A 91 -2.93 -2.48 4.72
C THR A 91 -3.00 -3.80 5.50
N CYS A 92 -4.17 -4.22 5.93
CA CYS A 92 -4.33 -5.42 6.74
C CYS A 92 -5.60 -6.24 6.40
N ALA A 93 -5.66 -7.46 6.92
CA ALA A 93 -6.82 -8.34 6.77
C ALA A 93 -8.14 -7.71 7.29
N SER A 94 -8.06 -6.85 8.31
CA SER A 94 -9.21 -6.09 8.81
C SER A 94 -9.78 -5.12 7.77
N ASP A 95 -8.94 -4.50 6.95
CA ASP A 95 -9.37 -3.66 5.82
C ASP A 95 -10.03 -4.50 4.73
N ALA A 96 -9.49 -5.68 4.45
CA ALA A 96 -10.08 -6.60 3.50
C ALA A 96 -11.47 -7.13 3.94
N GLY A 97 -11.79 -7.05 5.22
CA GLY A 97 -12.99 -7.66 5.78
C GLY A 97 -12.89 -9.17 5.90
N ILE A 98 -11.67 -9.70 5.97
CA ILE A 98 -11.39 -11.12 6.19
C ILE A 98 -10.79 -11.33 7.58
N GLY A 99 -10.97 -12.52 8.12
CA GLY A 99 -10.34 -12.90 9.38
C GLY A 99 -8.83 -13.09 9.22
N GLY A 100 -8.11 -13.05 10.34
CA GLY A 100 -6.70 -13.37 10.39
C GLY A 100 -5.78 -12.21 10.76
N SER A 101 -4.49 -12.50 10.76
CA SER A 101 -3.43 -11.62 11.28
C SER A 101 -2.46 -11.19 10.18
N ALA A 102 -2.97 -10.95 8.97
CA ALA A 102 -2.15 -10.59 7.82
C ALA A 102 -2.05 -9.07 7.65
N PHE A 103 -0.84 -8.63 7.30
CA PHE A 103 -0.58 -7.30 6.74
C PHE A 103 -0.02 -7.43 5.32
N VAL A 104 -0.21 -6.38 4.53
CA VAL A 104 0.40 -6.24 3.21
C VAL A 104 1.18 -4.93 3.19
N VAL A 105 2.45 -5.00 2.82
CA VAL A 105 3.33 -3.83 2.67
C VAL A 105 3.75 -3.71 1.22
N SER A 106 3.54 -2.54 0.61
CA SER A 106 4.09 -2.23 -0.71
C SER A 106 5.51 -1.67 -0.60
N TRP A 107 6.35 -2.03 -1.57
CA TRP A 107 7.72 -1.57 -1.68
C TRP A 107 8.00 -1.16 -3.11
N TYR A 108 8.64 -0.01 -3.32
CA TYR A 108 9.19 0.34 -4.61
C TYR A 108 10.70 0.10 -4.67
N HIS A 109 11.20 -0.16 -5.87
CA HIS A 109 12.62 -0.32 -6.13
C HIS A 109 13.21 0.98 -6.63
N SER A 110 14.24 1.47 -5.97
CA SER A 110 14.98 2.68 -6.34
C SER A 110 16.48 2.44 -6.13
N PRO A 111 17.15 1.77 -7.08
CA PRO A 111 18.57 1.48 -6.98
C PRO A 111 19.40 2.74 -7.23
N ALA A 112 20.63 2.79 -6.68
CA ALA A 112 21.55 3.88 -6.95
C ALA A 112 22.02 3.92 -8.43
N SER A 113 21.93 2.80 -9.13
CA SER A 113 22.25 2.66 -10.56
C SER A 113 21.51 1.46 -11.16
N GLY A 114 21.32 1.46 -12.47
CA GLY A 114 20.64 0.39 -13.18
C GLY A 114 19.13 0.59 -13.31
N ALA A 115 18.46 -0.40 -13.88
CA ALA A 115 17.01 -0.35 -14.11
C ALA A 115 16.23 -0.66 -12.84
N GLU A 116 15.09 0.03 -12.66
CA GLU A 116 14.13 -0.28 -11.61
C GLU A 116 13.50 -1.67 -11.84
N ARG A 117 13.27 -2.40 -10.74
CA ARG A 117 12.62 -3.72 -10.75
C ARG A 117 11.14 -3.66 -10.38
N GLY A 118 10.56 -2.46 -10.32
CA GLY A 118 9.14 -2.25 -10.10
C GLY A 118 8.73 -2.22 -8.62
N VAL A 119 7.56 -2.77 -8.36
CA VAL A 119 6.92 -2.82 -7.04
C VAL A 119 6.74 -4.27 -6.62
N ARG A 120 7.00 -4.55 -5.33
CA ARG A 120 6.66 -5.81 -4.70
C ARG A 120 5.71 -5.59 -3.52
N LEU A 121 4.90 -6.58 -3.23
CA LEU A 121 4.12 -6.65 -2.00
C LEU A 121 4.73 -7.70 -1.07
N SER A 122 4.86 -7.36 0.21
CA SER A 122 5.15 -8.33 1.27
C SER A 122 3.84 -8.73 1.94
N PHE A 123 3.48 -10.00 1.86
CA PHE A 123 2.37 -10.57 2.63
C PHE A 123 2.92 -11.13 3.94
N LEU A 124 2.55 -10.50 5.04
CA LEU A 124 3.03 -10.78 6.39
C LEU A 124 1.97 -11.58 7.16
N ASN A 125 2.37 -12.69 7.78
CA ASN A 125 1.55 -13.43 8.71
C ASN A 125 2.10 -13.25 10.13
N THR A 126 1.45 -12.45 10.96
CA THR A 126 1.92 -12.15 12.31
C THR A 126 1.73 -13.31 13.30
N ALA A 127 0.90 -14.30 12.97
CA ALA A 127 0.74 -15.51 13.79
C ALA A 127 1.94 -16.45 13.64
N THR A 128 2.49 -16.57 12.41
CA THR A 128 3.65 -17.42 12.13
C THR A 128 4.98 -16.67 12.16
N LEU A 129 4.95 -15.35 12.25
CA LEU A 129 6.10 -14.44 12.15
C LEU A 129 6.88 -14.62 10.84
N ARG A 130 6.17 -14.90 9.76
CA ARG A 130 6.76 -15.09 8.44
C ARG A 130 6.12 -14.21 7.39
N TYR A 131 6.87 -13.93 6.31
CA TYR A 131 6.35 -13.19 5.17
C TYR A 131 6.94 -13.66 3.85
N ARG A 132 6.25 -13.31 2.76
CA ARG A 132 6.65 -13.61 1.39
C ARG A 132 6.48 -12.39 0.51
N HIS A 133 7.43 -12.17 -0.39
CA HIS A 133 7.30 -11.18 -1.45
C HIS A 133 6.56 -11.75 -2.65
N VAL A 134 5.73 -10.91 -3.26
CA VAL A 134 5.06 -11.11 -4.54
C VAL A 134 5.36 -9.90 -5.41
N LEU A 135 5.92 -10.10 -6.60
CA LEU A 135 6.22 -9.00 -7.53
C LEU A 135 4.94 -8.59 -8.27
N LEU A 136 4.67 -7.29 -8.32
CA LEU A 136 3.58 -6.75 -9.13
C LEU A 136 4.04 -6.58 -10.56
N VAL A 137 3.26 -7.09 -11.52
CA VAL A 137 3.60 -7.06 -12.94
C VAL A 137 2.47 -6.51 -13.80
N ARG A 138 2.84 -5.83 -14.88
CA ARG A 138 1.94 -5.59 -16.00
C ARG A 138 2.07 -6.76 -16.96
N VAL A 139 0.95 -7.22 -17.49
CA VAL A 139 0.89 -8.28 -18.49
C VAL A 139 0.49 -7.69 -19.83
N GLY A 140 1.23 -8.02 -20.89
CA GLY A 140 0.89 -7.69 -22.28
C GLY A 140 -0.19 -8.62 -22.82
N ALA A 141 -0.85 -8.23 -23.90
CA ALA A 141 -1.84 -9.07 -24.58
C ALA A 141 -1.24 -10.40 -25.12
N ASP A 142 0.06 -10.43 -25.32
CA ASP A 142 0.87 -11.60 -25.70
C ASP A 142 1.28 -12.50 -24.51
N GLY A 143 0.87 -12.16 -23.29
CA GLY A 143 1.24 -12.87 -22.06
C GLY A 143 2.61 -12.49 -21.51
N ASN A 144 3.39 -11.62 -22.17
CA ASN A 144 4.66 -11.18 -21.62
C ASN A 144 4.47 -10.32 -20.37
N ILE A 145 5.33 -10.48 -19.36
CA ILE A 145 5.28 -9.74 -18.11
C ILE A 145 6.38 -8.67 -18.06
N ALA A 146 6.06 -7.53 -17.43
CA ALA A 146 6.97 -6.41 -17.25
C ALA A 146 6.81 -5.78 -15.86
N PRO A 147 7.85 -5.11 -15.32
CA PRO A 147 7.77 -4.45 -14.02
C PRO A 147 6.79 -3.26 -14.07
N ILE A 148 6.30 -2.88 -12.91
CA ILE A 148 5.48 -1.68 -12.71
C ILE A 148 6.32 -0.69 -11.92
N ASN A 149 6.90 0.31 -12.60
CA ASN A 149 7.76 1.32 -12.00
C ASN A 149 6.92 2.50 -11.53
N ILE A 150 6.50 2.48 -10.28
CA ILE A 150 5.76 3.53 -9.59
C ILE A 150 6.25 3.62 -8.14
N HIS A 151 5.95 4.72 -7.46
CA HIS A 151 6.33 4.90 -6.06
C HIS A 151 5.56 3.98 -5.10
N ALA A 152 4.32 3.61 -5.46
CA ALA A 152 3.43 2.74 -4.67
C ALA A 152 3.27 3.23 -3.21
N GLY A 153 3.08 4.53 -3.02
CA GLY A 153 3.08 5.21 -1.72
C GLY A 153 1.97 4.75 -0.77
N GLY A 154 0.93 4.10 -1.30
CA GLY A 154 -0.14 3.53 -0.50
C GLY A 154 -0.70 2.25 -1.08
N VAL A 155 -1.24 1.38 -0.20
CA VAL A 155 -1.96 0.18 -0.58
C VAL A 155 -3.20 0.00 0.30
N ALA A 156 -4.37 -0.20 -0.31
CA ALA A 156 -5.62 -0.49 0.37
C ALA A 156 -6.16 -1.86 -0.07
N TRP A 157 -6.54 -2.68 0.90
CA TRP A 157 -7.07 -4.03 0.65
C TRP A 157 -8.56 -4.08 0.99
N TYR A 158 -9.39 -4.37 -0.02
CA TYR A 158 -10.83 -4.48 0.14
C TYR A 158 -11.38 -5.73 -0.55
N GLY A 159 -11.94 -6.67 0.21
CA GLY A 159 -12.31 -7.98 -0.29
C GLY A 159 -11.11 -8.70 -0.89
N ASN A 160 -11.18 -9.03 -2.18
CA ASN A 160 -10.06 -9.64 -2.91
C ASN A 160 -9.20 -8.61 -3.64
N LEU A 161 -9.54 -7.32 -3.62
CA LEU A 161 -8.87 -6.30 -4.42
C LEU A 161 -7.85 -5.52 -3.58
N LEU A 162 -6.70 -5.29 -4.18
CA LEU A 162 -5.66 -4.39 -3.69
C LEU A 162 -5.59 -3.17 -4.61
N TYR A 163 -5.76 -1.99 -4.03
CA TYR A 163 -5.59 -0.70 -4.69
C TYR A 163 -4.22 -0.14 -4.34
N VAL A 164 -3.37 0.03 -5.33
CA VAL A 164 -2.01 0.57 -5.15
C VAL A 164 -1.95 1.97 -5.75
N ALA A 165 -1.55 2.93 -4.95
CA ALA A 165 -1.45 4.32 -5.36
C ALA A 165 -0.35 4.52 -6.42
N ASP A 166 -0.75 5.09 -7.57
CA ASP A 166 0.13 5.55 -8.64
C ASP A 166 0.06 7.08 -8.66
N THR A 167 1.11 7.73 -8.19
CA THR A 167 1.13 9.15 -7.83
C THR A 167 0.53 10.08 -8.88
N THR A 168 0.74 9.80 -10.16
CA THR A 168 0.31 10.68 -11.25
C THR A 168 -0.89 10.17 -12.04
N ARG A 169 -1.23 8.90 -11.87
CA ARG A 169 -2.27 8.26 -12.68
C ARG A 169 -3.54 7.91 -11.91
N GLY A 170 -3.45 7.67 -10.60
CA GLY A 170 -4.59 7.27 -9.79
C GLY A 170 -4.34 5.99 -9.01
N LEU A 171 -5.09 4.94 -9.27
CA LEU A 171 -5.01 3.68 -8.53
C LEU A 171 -4.86 2.50 -9.50
N ARG A 172 -3.88 1.63 -9.25
CA ARG A 172 -3.76 0.33 -9.92
C ARG A 172 -4.47 -0.72 -9.10
N VAL A 173 -5.14 -1.65 -9.77
CA VAL A 173 -5.92 -2.70 -9.11
C VAL A 173 -5.28 -4.06 -9.36
N PHE A 174 -5.18 -4.84 -8.29
CA PHE A 174 -4.70 -6.21 -8.30
C PHE A 174 -5.71 -7.09 -7.57
N ASP A 175 -5.79 -8.37 -7.95
CA ASP A 175 -6.70 -9.34 -7.34
C ASP A 175 -5.88 -10.43 -6.64
N THR A 176 -6.08 -10.61 -5.34
CA THR A 176 -5.38 -11.64 -4.55
C THR A 176 -5.68 -13.07 -4.99
N ARG A 177 -6.69 -13.28 -5.82
CA ARG A 177 -7.01 -14.55 -6.47
C ARG A 177 -6.18 -14.80 -7.73
N GLN A 178 -5.45 -13.81 -8.23
CA GLN A 178 -4.63 -13.85 -9.44
C GLN A 178 -3.14 -13.78 -9.06
N ILE A 179 -2.67 -14.76 -8.31
CA ILE A 179 -1.25 -14.94 -7.99
C ILE A 179 -0.73 -16.15 -8.76
N PHE A 180 0.39 -15.98 -9.45
CA PHE A 180 0.99 -17.02 -10.27
C PHE A 180 2.37 -17.40 -9.75
N GLU A 181 2.65 -18.71 -9.72
CA GLU A 181 3.94 -19.27 -9.34
C GLU A 181 4.85 -19.32 -10.57
N ILE A 182 6.07 -18.81 -10.44
CA ILE A 182 7.11 -18.80 -11.47
C ILE A 182 8.21 -19.76 -11.05
N ASP A 183 8.65 -20.62 -11.96
CA ASP A 183 9.68 -21.63 -11.70
C ASP A 183 11.12 -21.12 -11.90
N GLY A 184 11.30 -19.94 -12.49
CA GLY A 184 12.61 -19.35 -12.76
C GLY A 184 13.27 -18.77 -11.50
N ASP A 185 14.05 -19.60 -10.78
CA ASP A 185 14.82 -19.14 -9.63
C ASP A 185 16.13 -18.45 -10.07
N GLY A 186 16.43 -17.30 -9.46
CA GLY A 186 17.77 -16.68 -9.51
C GLY A 186 18.08 -15.83 -10.74
N THR A 187 17.12 -15.50 -11.59
CA THR A 187 17.36 -14.63 -12.76
C THR A 187 17.31 -13.15 -12.39
N GLU A 188 18.18 -12.35 -13.02
CA GLU A 188 18.20 -10.88 -12.90
C GLU A 188 17.30 -10.20 -13.94
N SER A 189 16.50 -10.97 -14.68
CA SER A 189 15.63 -10.50 -15.76
C SER A 189 14.15 -10.73 -15.47
N ILE A 190 13.30 -10.08 -16.25
CA ILE A 190 11.85 -10.22 -16.22
C ILE A 190 11.32 -10.40 -17.63
N GLY A 191 10.28 -11.19 -17.78
CA GLY A 191 9.59 -11.41 -19.05
C GLY A 191 9.37 -12.88 -19.36
N ARG A 192 8.74 -13.11 -20.51
CA ARG A 192 8.58 -14.45 -21.09
C ARG A 192 9.69 -14.72 -22.08
N LYS A 193 10.41 -15.83 -21.91
CA LYS A 193 11.46 -16.31 -22.81
C LYS A 193 11.11 -17.71 -23.29
N GLY A 194 10.50 -17.81 -24.47
CA GLY A 194 9.93 -19.07 -24.93
C GLY A 194 8.79 -19.53 -24.00
N ASP A 195 8.96 -20.68 -23.39
CA ASP A 195 7.99 -21.27 -22.45
C ASP A 195 8.33 -20.98 -20.96
N VAL A 196 9.39 -20.19 -20.71
CA VAL A 196 9.83 -19.86 -19.35
C VAL A 196 9.52 -18.42 -19.02
N TYR A 197 9.02 -18.19 -17.80
CA TYR A 197 8.84 -16.86 -17.23
C TYR A 197 9.94 -16.55 -16.21
N GLU A 198 10.51 -15.37 -16.31
CA GLU A 198 11.48 -14.83 -15.35
C GLU A 198 10.89 -13.60 -14.66
N ALA A 199 11.20 -13.41 -13.40
CA ALA A 199 10.66 -12.32 -12.59
C ALA A 199 11.66 -11.83 -11.52
N PHE A 200 12.91 -11.51 -11.92
CA PHE A 200 13.98 -11.06 -11.02
C PHE A 200 14.20 -11.98 -9.81
N GLY A 201 14.04 -13.31 -9.99
CA GLY A 201 14.15 -14.29 -8.91
C GLY A 201 12.95 -14.35 -7.96
N TYR A 202 11.86 -13.62 -8.21
CA TYR A 202 10.63 -13.76 -7.45
C TYR A 202 9.87 -15.02 -7.85
N ARG A 203 9.49 -15.83 -6.85
CA ARG A 203 8.68 -17.03 -7.05
C ARG A 203 7.24 -16.75 -7.41
N TYR A 204 6.72 -15.60 -7.01
CA TYR A 204 5.32 -15.24 -7.21
C TYR A 204 5.20 -13.89 -7.87
N VAL A 205 4.29 -13.80 -8.84
CA VAL A 205 3.88 -12.56 -9.47
C VAL A 205 2.36 -12.36 -9.32
N MET A 206 1.96 -11.10 -9.25
CA MET A 206 0.54 -10.71 -9.25
C MET A 206 0.34 -9.70 -10.38
N PRO A 207 -0.41 -10.05 -11.45
CA PRO A 207 -0.66 -9.13 -12.54
C PRO A 207 -1.66 -8.05 -12.15
N GLN A 208 -1.46 -6.86 -12.70
CA GLN A 208 -2.46 -5.80 -12.65
C GLN A 208 -3.71 -6.27 -13.40
N THR A 209 -4.88 -6.13 -12.77
CA THR A 209 -6.17 -6.54 -13.34
C THR A 209 -6.99 -5.38 -13.86
N ASP A 210 -6.81 -4.17 -13.31
CA ASP A 210 -7.55 -2.97 -13.67
C ASP A 210 -6.77 -1.71 -13.27
N ALA A 211 -7.31 -0.53 -13.60
CA ALA A 211 -6.86 0.75 -13.10
C ALA A 211 -8.02 1.74 -13.00
N TRP A 212 -7.85 2.70 -12.13
CA TRP A 212 -8.69 3.89 -12.00
C TRP A 212 -7.82 5.12 -12.24
N THR A 213 -7.98 5.74 -13.40
CA THR A 213 -7.16 6.87 -13.87
C THR A 213 -7.80 8.19 -13.48
N THR A 214 -6.99 9.13 -12.95
CA THR A 214 -7.48 10.48 -12.64
C THR A 214 -7.96 11.20 -13.91
N THR A 215 -9.10 11.90 -13.79
CA THR A 215 -9.68 12.65 -14.91
C THR A 215 -9.13 14.08 -15.00
N SER A 216 -8.54 14.62 -13.94
CA SER A 216 -8.14 16.03 -13.88
C SER A 216 -6.67 16.29 -14.20
N GLY A 217 -5.80 15.27 -14.09
CA GLY A 217 -4.35 15.43 -14.20
C GLY A 217 -3.69 16.26 -13.09
N THR A 218 -4.48 16.82 -12.15
CA THR A 218 -3.98 17.69 -11.06
C THR A 218 -3.97 17.01 -9.70
N ALA A 219 -4.77 15.97 -9.50
CA ALA A 219 -4.77 15.18 -8.28
C ALA A 219 -3.57 14.23 -8.24
N ARG A 220 -3.04 14.02 -7.04
CA ARG A 220 -1.97 13.08 -6.78
C ARG A 220 -2.45 11.98 -5.83
N PHE A 221 -1.88 10.78 -5.96
CA PHE A 221 -2.26 9.62 -5.19
C PHE A 221 -1.01 9.05 -4.51
N SER A 222 -0.78 9.45 -3.26
CA SER A 222 0.47 9.16 -2.54
C SER A 222 0.29 8.21 -1.37
N PHE A 223 -0.94 7.94 -0.96
CA PHE A 223 -1.29 6.98 0.09
C PHE A 223 -2.69 6.39 -0.20
N ALA A 224 -3.04 5.28 0.45
CA ALA A 224 -4.35 4.65 0.28
C ALA A 224 -4.78 3.89 1.54
N ALA A 225 -6.02 4.06 1.99
CA ALA A 225 -6.58 3.40 3.16
C ALA A 225 -8.06 3.03 2.97
N VAL A 226 -8.61 2.22 3.87
CA VAL A 226 -10.02 1.85 3.89
C VAL A 226 -10.66 2.32 5.20
N ASP A 227 -11.73 3.10 5.10
CA ASP A 227 -12.62 3.37 6.23
C ASP A 227 -13.86 2.46 6.16
N ARG A 228 -13.99 1.58 7.15
CA ARG A 228 -15.15 0.71 7.32
C ARG A 228 -16.12 1.19 8.42
N SER A 229 -15.94 2.40 8.91
CA SER A 229 -16.85 3.02 9.88
C SER A 229 -17.98 3.84 9.23
N THR A 230 -17.98 3.89 7.89
CA THR A 230 -19.02 4.56 7.08
C THR A 230 -19.92 3.55 6.36
N ALA A 231 -21.08 3.99 5.91
CA ALA A 231 -21.97 3.20 5.08
C ALA A 231 -22.33 4.01 3.81
N PRO A 232 -21.87 3.60 2.63
CA PRO A 232 -20.96 2.49 2.38
C PRO A 232 -19.55 2.71 2.96
N ASP A 233 -18.75 1.62 3.03
CA ASP A 233 -17.31 1.73 3.28
C ASP A 233 -16.66 2.70 2.30
N THR A 234 -15.53 3.32 2.65
CA THR A 234 -14.86 4.25 1.73
C THR A 234 -13.39 3.93 1.53
N LEU A 235 -12.95 4.08 0.28
CA LEU A 235 -11.54 4.17 -0.07
C LEU A 235 -11.06 5.61 0.14
N ILE A 236 -9.90 5.76 0.74
CA ILE A 236 -9.23 7.03 0.99
C ILE A 236 -7.96 7.08 0.15
N SER A 237 -7.68 8.19 -0.49
CA SER A 237 -6.37 8.49 -1.07
C SER A 237 -6.16 10.00 -1.11
N GLY A 238 -4.90 10.42 -1.22
CA GLY A 238 -4.58 11.85 -1.26
C GLY A 238 -3.13 12.14 -1.56
N GLU A 239 -2.74 13.38 -1.32
CA GLU A 239 -1.57 14.02 -1.88
C GLU A 239 -0.45 14.18 -0.84
N TYR A 240 0.75 13.76 -1.20
CA TYR A 240 1.98 14.20 -0.54
C TYR A 240 2.46 15.51 -1.18
N VAL A 241 2.74 16.52 -0.35
CA VAL A 241 3.26 17.82 -0.77
C VAL A 241 4.39 18.24 0.17
N ASP A 242 5.58 18.48 -0.36
CA ASP A 242 6.78 18.91 0.38
C ASP A 242 7.11 20.39 0.20
N THR A 243 6.29 21.15 -0.52
CA THR A 243 6.51 22.58 -0.72
C THR A 243 6.12 23.36 0.53
N ALA A 244 7.01 24.17 1.04
CA ALA A 244 6.76 25.00 2.22
C ALA A 244 5.53 25.90 2.03
N GLY A 245 4.66 25.96 3.04
CA GLY A 245 3.44 26.74 2.99
C GLY A 245 2.32 26.15 2.17
N THR A 246 2.52 24.97 1.55
CA THR A 246 1.51 24.27 0.77
C THR A 246 1.08 22.99 1.48
N VAL A 247 -0.19 22.63 1.35
CA VAL A 247 -0.75 21.39 1.89
C VAL A 247 -1.39 20.57 0.77
N GLY A 248 -1.34 19.26 0.92
CA GLY A 248 -2.05 18.34 0.04
C GLY A 248 -3.53 18.28 0.36
N ARG A 249 -4.24 17.48 -0.41
CA ARG A 249 -5.66 17.18 -0.24
C ARG A 249 -5.84 15.68 -0.04
N VAL A 250 -6.93 15.30 0.59
CA VAL A 250 -7.38 13.91 0.72
C VAL A 250 -8.82 13.80 0.24
N ALA A 251 -9.15 12.69 -0.42
CA ALA A 251 -10.50 12.43 -0.93
C ALA A 251 -10.97 11.02 -0.56
N ARG A 252 -12.30 10.80 -0.60
CA ARG A 252 -12.94 9.52 -0.32
C ARG A 252 -13.86 9.10 -1.46
N TRP A 253 -13.86 7.81 -1.74
CA TRP A 253 -14.76 7.19 -2.72
C TRP A 253 -15.50 6.03 -2.06
N PRO A 254 -16.80 5.83 -2.36
CA PRO A 254 -17.55 4.73 -1.78
C PRO A 254 -17.02 3.39 -2.29
N LEU A 255 -16.88 2.43 -1.41
CA LEU A 255 -16.56 1.05 -1.69
C LEU A 255 -17.83 0.20 -1.56
N THR A 256 -18.09 -0.61 -2.57
CA THR A 256 -19.17 -1.61 -2.56
C THR A 256 -18.59 -3.00 -2.80
N GLU A 257 -19.38 -4.03 -2.66
CA GLU A 257 -19.00 -5.37 -3.07
C GLU A 257 -18.54 -5.35 -4.54
N GLY A 258 -17.31 -5.79 -4.81
CA GLY A 258 -16.68 -5.72 -6.13
C GLY A 258 -15.82 -4.48 -6.38
N GLY A 259 -15.65 -3.57 -5.40
CA GLY A 259 -14.72 -2.44 -5.46
C GLY A 259 -15.36 -1.06 -5.50
N ILE A 260 -14.65 -0.04 -6.02
CA ILE A 260 -15.17 1.32 -6.13
C ILE A 260 -16.42 1.31 -7.02
N LEU A 261 -17.59 1.54 -6.42
CA LEU A 261 -18.91 1.63 -7.07
C LEU A 261 -19.22 0.52 -8.09
N ASN A 262 -18.46 -0.56 -8.16
CA ASN A 262 -18.63 -1.62 -9.16
C ASN A 262 -19.03 -1.08 -10.55
N ALA A 263 -18.39 0.01 -10.97
CA ALA A 263 -18.77 0.77 -12.14
C ALA A 263 -18.27 0.08 -13.43
N PRO A 264 -19.02 0.15 -14.56
CA PRO A 264 -18.58 -0.37 -15.83
C PRO A 264 -17.26 0.26 -16.31
N ALA A 265 -16.54 -0.43 -17.20
CA ALA A 265 -15.37 0.11 -17.88
C ALA A 265 -15.70 1.45 -18.56
N GLY A 266 -14.79 2.41 -18.50
CA GLY A 266 -14.96 3.75 -19.04
C GLY A 266 -15.82 4.71 -18.20
N SER A 267 -16.49 4.22 -17.14
CA SER A 267 -17.25 5.08 -16.23
C SER A 267 -16.34 5.97 -15.40
N VAL A 268 -16.82 7.16 -15.08
CA VAL A 268 -16.18 8.11 -14.18
C VAL A 268 -16.90 8.08 -12.82
N VAL A 269 -16.13 7.86 -11.77
CA VAL A 269 -16.61 7.93 -10.38
C VAL A 269 -16.04 9.19 -9.74
N LYS A 270 -16.90 10.00 -9.16
CA LYS A 270 -16.50 11.18 -8.40
C LYS A 270 -16.19 10.80 -6.96
N ALA A 271 -15.23 11.49 -6.34
CA ALA A 271 -15.06 11.40 -4.90
C ALA A 271 -16.32 11.95 -4.19
N THR A 272 -16.70 11.32 -3.08
CA THR A 272 -17.84 11.77 -2.27
C THR A 272 -17.54 13.10 -1.62
N ASP A 273 -16.33 13.25 -1.12
CA ASP A 273 -15.83 14.47 -0.49
C ASP A 273 -14.31 14.58 -0.60
N ALA A 274 -13.80 15.77 -0.35
CA ALA A 274 -12.37 16.04 -0.28
C ALA A 274 -12.08 17.12 0.77
N TYR A 275 -10.89 17.04 1.35
CA TYR A 275 -10.45 17.95 2.40
C TYR A 275 -9.01 18.41 2.17
N ALA A 276 -8.71 19.66 2.53
CA ALA A 276 -7.34 20.12 2.68
C ALA A 276 -6.70 19.46 3.90
N LEU A 277 -5.51 18.93 3.75
CA LEU A 277 -4.74 18.35 4.85
C LEU A 277 -4.25 19.47 5.80
N PRO A 278 -4.17 19.23 7.11
CA PRO A 278 -3.81 20.25 8.10
C PRO A 278 -2.31 20.55 8.16
N ALA A 279 -1.51 19.85 7.34
CA ALA A 279 -0.06 20.03 7.22
C ALA A 279 0.44 19.47 5.88
N GLY A 280 1.62 19.91 5.45
CA GLY A 280 2.37 19.25 4.37
C GLY A 280 3.06 17.98 4.84
N LYS A 281 3.69 17.25 3.93
CA LYS A 281 4.46 16.00 4.16
C LYS A 281 3.66 14.87 4.79
N ILE A 282 2.38 14.78 4.46
CA ILE A 282 1.52 13.67 4.89
C ILE A 282 1.80 12.46 4.00
N GLN A 283 2.16 11.33 4.61
CA GLN A 283 2.49 10.06 3.97
C GLN A 283 1.36 9.03 4.07
N GLY A 284 0.39 9.26 4.93
CA GLY A 284 -0.77 8.40 5.09
C GLY A 284 -1.92 9.13 5.75
N ALA A 285 -3.14 8.78 5.38
CA ALA A 285 -4.36 9.29 5.98
C ALA A 285 -5.41 8.18 6.11
N LEU A 286 -5.99 8.07 7.29
CA LEU A 286 -7.10 7.16 7.59
C LEU A 286 -8.20 7.92 8.28
N SER A 287 -9.46 7.73 7.87
CA SER A 287 -10.60 8.13 8.69
C SER A 287 -11.19 6.92 9.41
N HIS A 288 -11.67 7.11 10.64
CA HIS A 288 -12.34 6.11 11.45
C HIS A 288 -13.21 6.76 12.49
N GLU A 289 -14.50 6.38 12.52
CA GLU A 289 -15.49 6.90 13.48
C GLU A 289 -15.49 8.44 13.57
N GLY A 290 -15.44 9.12 12.42
CA GLY A 290 -15.48 10.58 12.32
C GLY A 290 -14.17 11.32 12.63
N SER A 291 -13.12 10.61 13.04
CA SER A 291 -11.77 11.16 13.26
C SER A 291 -10.84 10.84 12.10
N TRP A 292 -9.93 11.78 11.80
CA TRP A 292 -8.84 11.55 10.85
C TRP A 292 -7.53 11.32 11.59
N TYR A 293 -6.77 10.37 11.10
CA TYR A 293 -5.42 10.02 11.55
C TYR A 293 -4.48 10.24 10.38
N LEU A 294 -3.43 11.03 10.58
CA LEU A 294 -2.52 11.45 9.52
C LEU A 294 -1.07 11.22 9.95
N SER A 295 -0.31 10.47 9.16
CA SER A 295 1.12 10.29 9.37
C SER A 295 1.89 11.37 8.63
N GLN A 296 2.62 12.21 9.37
CA GLN A 296 3.46 13.27 8.83
C GLN A 296 4.93 12.87 8.98
N THR A 297 5.69 12.88 7.89
CA THR A 297 7.14 12.63 7.95
C THR A 297 7.93 13.92 8.23
N ALA A 298 9.11 13.75 8.85
CA ALA A 298 10.12 14.79 8.97
C ALA A 298 11.45 14.36 8.32
N GLY A 299 11.38 13.42 7.38
CA GLY A 299 12.53 12.86 6.67
C GLY A 299 13.26 11.78 7.46
N SER A 300 14.49 11.46 7.05
CA SER A 300 15.26 10.30 7.53
C SER A 300 15.87 10.48 8.92
N THR A 301 15.97 11.69 9.42
CA THR A 301 16.65 12.00 10.70
C THR A 301 15.70 12.53 11.76
N GLY A 302 14.56 13.10 11.36
CA GLY A 302 13.58 13.71 12.23
C GLY A 302 12.44 12.75 12.60
N ASN A 303 11.91 12.93 13.79
CA ASN A 303 10.69 12.24 14.20
C ASN A 303 9.49 12.75 13.41
N GLY A 304 8.66 11.83 12.94
CA GLY A 304 7.37 12.17 12.38
C GLY A 304 6.38 12.67 13.42
N THR A 305 5.19 13.00 12.95
CA THR A 305 4.07 13.43 13.79
C THR A 305 2.82 12.63 13.41
N LEU A 306 2.15 12.04 14.37
CA LEU A 306 0.78 11.57 14.22
C LEU A 306 -0.16 12.74 14.53
N ILE A 307 -0.90 13.19 13.53
CA ILE A 307 -1.92 14.24 13.65
C ILE A 307 -3.27 13.53 13.73
N VAL A 308 -4.01 13.78 14.80
CA VAL A 308 -5.39 13.28 14.97
C VAL A 308 -6.33 14.46 14.91
N VAL A 309 -7.26 14.44 13.97
CA VAL A 309 -8.26 15.49 13.74
C VAL A 309 -9.65 14.92 14.01
N GLY A 310 -10.25 15.34 15.09
CA GLY A 310 -11.61 15.05 15.50
C GLY A 310 -12.27 16.35 15.96
N ASP A 311 -12.87 16.38 17.16
CA ASP A 311 -13.37 17.61 17.79
C ASP A 311 -12.24 18.61 18.07
N THR A 312 -11.06 18.10 18.32
CA THR A 312 -9.83 18.87 18.50
C THR A 312 -8.72 18.30 17.63
N VAL A 313 -7.71 19.12 17.30
CA VAL A 313 -6.50 18.67 16.62
C VAL A 313 -5.43 18.34 17.66
N ARG A 314 -4.98 17.09 17.67
CA ARG A 314 -3.90 16.60 18.54
C ARG A 314 -2.69 16.19 17.70
N ARG A 315 -1.50 16.51 18.18
CA ARG A 315 -0.23 16.13 17.56
C ARG A 315 0.59 15.34 18.55
N ARG A 316 1.14 14.22 18.10
CA ARG A 316 1.97 13.34 18.94
C ARG A 316 3.26 13.00 18.20
N PRO A 317 4.41 12.88 18.89
CA PRO A 317 5.63 12.37 18.30
C PRO A 317 5.39 10.98 17.70
N TYR A 318 5.77 10.79 16.44
CA TYR A 318 5.62 9.57 15.69
C TYR A 318 7.00 9.05 15.26
N PRO A 319 7.18 7.85 14.73
CA PRO A 319 8.50 7.33 14.37
C PRO A 319 9.22 8.16 13.31
N VAL A 320 10.48 7.83 13.07
CA VAL A 320 11.24 8.35 11.93
C VAL A 320 10.74 7.65 10.65
N GLY A 321 10.38 8.43 9.63
CA GLY A 321 9.89 7.93 8.34
C GLY A 321 8.60 7.13 8.44
N PRO A 322 7.53 7.66 9.07
CA PRO A 322 6.24 6.99 9.08
C PRO A 322 5.56 7.15 7.73
N GLU A 323 4.95 6.07 7.24
CA GLU A 323 4.32 5.98 5.95
C GLU A 323 2.80 5.79 6.08
N ASP A 324 2.19 5.03 5.18
CA ASP A 324 0.75 4.79 5.07
C ASP A 324 0.12 4.22 6.35
N LEU A 325 -1.19 4.29 6.46
CA LEU A 325 -1.96 3.96 7.66
C LEU A 325 -3.05 2.93 7.38
N THR A 326 -3.20 1.97 8.29
CA THR A 326 -4.30 1.02 8.33
C THR A 326 -4.81 0.81 9.77
N CYS A 327 -6.00 0.23 9.93
CA CYS A 327 -6.62 -0.01 11.22
C CYS A 327 -6.95 -1.49 11.43
N VAL A 328 -6.43 -2.09 12.50
CA VAL A 328 -6.89 -3.38 13.00
C VAL A 328 -8.03 -3.11 13.98
N ARG A 329 -9.28 -3.22 13.49
CA ARG A 329 -10.48 -2.66 14.12
C ARG A 329 -10.89 -3.34 15.40
N ASP A 330 -10.84 -4.67 15.42
CA ASP A 330 -11.15 -5.49 16.60
C ASP A 330 -10.24 -5.18 17.79
N LYS A 331 -9.00 -4.73 17.51
CA LYS A 331 -8.03 -4.33 18.53
C LYS A 331 -7.97 -2.83 18.76
N ARG A 332 -8.75 -2.03 18.02
CA ARG A 332 -8.72 -0.56 18.04
C ARG A 332 -7.29 -0.02 17.97
N THR A 333 -6.52 -0.51 17.00
CA THR A 333 -5.13 -0.13 16.80
C THR A 333 -4.89 0.41 15.40
N LEU A 334 -4.21 1.56 15.33
CA LEU A 334 -3.73 2.19 14.13
C LEU A 334 -2.33 1.65 13.82
N TRP A 335 -2.10 1.21 12.59
CA TRP A 335 -0.84 0.64 12.15
C TRP A 335 -0.21 1.44 11.02
N SER A 336 1.11 1.47 10.99
CA SER A 336 1.92 2.09 9.95
C SER A 336 3.20 1.28 9.72
N VAL A 337 3.97 1.67 8.72
CA VAL A 337 5.31 1.14 8.43
C VAL A 337 6.32 2.28 8.43
N SER A 338 7.57 2.01 8.79
CA SER A 338 8.66 2.97 8.71
C SER A 338 9.61 2.64 7.55
N GLU A 339 10.01 3.67 6.80
CA GLU A 339 10.66 3.54 5.50
C GLU A 339 12.18 3.25 5.57
N PHE A 340 12.92 3.92 6.47
CA PHE A 340 14.38 4.03 6.32
C PHE A 340 15.16 2.80 6.74
N ALA A 341 16.21 2.48 5.96
CA ALA A 341 17.09 1.35 6.20
C ALA A 341 17.65 1.33 7.63
N GLY A 342 17.62 0.14 8.24
CA GLY A 342 18.03 -0.08 9.63
C GLY A 342 16.97 0.33 10.67
N ARG A 343 15.82 0.88 10.24
CA ARG A 343 14.73 1.35 11.11
C ARG A 343 13.35 0.87 10.64
N ARG A 344 13.29 -0.14 9.77
CA ARG A 344 12.04 -0.62 9.16
C ARG A 344 11.28 -1.51 10.10
N ALA A 345 10.05 -1.13 10.37
CA ALA A 345 9.13 -1.91 11.18
C ALA A 345 7.67 -1.64 10.76
N VAL A 346 6.82 -2.65 10.89
CA VAL A 346 5.37 -2.51 10.92
C VAL A 346 4.98 -2.38 12.39
N TYR A 347 4.28 -1.33 12.78
CA TYR A 347 4.03 -1.00 14.18
C TYR A 347 2.62 -0.45 14.41
N GLY A 348 2.05 -0.74 15.58
CA GLY A 348 0.71 -0.35 15.98
C GLY A 348 0.67 0.50 17.23
N VAL A 349 -0.21 1.50 17.25
CA VAL A 349 -0.55 2.34 18.38
C VAL A 349 -2.04 2.28 18.67
N PRO A 350 -2.50 2.59 19.90
CA PRO A 350 -3.94 2.74 20.16
C PRO A 350 -4.54 3.88 19.32
N LEU A 351 -5.79 3.68 18.84
CA LEU A 351 -6.60 4.72 18.21
C LEU A 351 -6.93 5.86 19.16
#